data_5ab2670b7b107213ce312f314da7bd80
#
_entry.id   5ab2670b7b107213ce312f314da7bd80
#
_cell.length_a   1.000
_cell.length_b   1.000
_cell.length_c   1.000
_cell.angle_alpha   90.00
_cell.angle_beta   90.00
_cell.angle_gamma   90.00
#
_symmetry.space_group_name_H-M   'P 1'
#
loop_
_entity.id
_entity.type
_entity.pdbx_description
1 polymer ?
#
loop_
_entity_poly.entity_id
_entity_poly.type
_entity_poly.pdbx_seq_one_letter_code
_entity_poly.pdbx_strand_id
1 'polypeptide(L)'
;MTGRRQFLLGAAASAFACGNANGGTETGGGAMANGGSLRIAHLCDPQFGFTTGLPSMKWRAAEHYAENYKADLERCARAIDRINELRPDLVLFGGDMTQRPSDVEKDWPALLARVKAPWMVTPGNHDMGNRVTLDNLSRFRKVFGKDREARDVKGWRIIAGNSQFWYKSDAKDEREAYEKWLREELESAKAYNGRVIVASHIPPFAFVPDEKDSYNSCPISMRFSRLEAYAASGARFYLAAHQHRLVVRGYKEMTILSGEAMCDNFDKRPIGFRLFEVNDDFTYSWNFIKI
;
A
#
# COMPACT_ATOMS: atom_id res chain seq x y z
N MET A 1 43.93 5.95 39.29
CA MET A 1 42.97 4.84 39.50
C MET A 1 41.64 5.26 38.86
N THR A 2 41.43 4.84 37.63
CA THR A 2 40.26 5.22 36.83
C THR A 2 39.57 3.94 36.39
N GLY A 3 38.41 3.66 37.02
CA GLY A 3 37.60 2.51 36.69
C GLY A 3 36.76 2.74 35.45
N ARG A 4 37.02 1.99 34.38
CA ARG A 4 36.14 1.87 33.20
C ARG A 4 35.01 0.90 33.52
N ARG A 5 33.78 1.37 33.54
CA ARG A 5 32.60 0.52 33.49
C ARG A 5 32.34 0.12 32.04
N GLN A 6 32.47 -1.16 31.74
CA GLN A 6 31.98 -1.74 30.49
C GLN A 6 30.45 -1.96 30.58
N PHE A 7 29.71 -1.36 29.64
CA PHE A 7 28.31 -1.73 29.38
C PHE A 7 28.30 -2.87 28.38
N LEU A 8 27.85 -4.03 28.82
CA LEU A 8 27.50 -5.15 27.95
C LEU A 8 26.13 -4.86 27.31
N LEU A 9 26.13 -4.54 26.05
CA LEU A 9 24.93 -4.54 25.19
C LEU A 9 24.70 -5.98 24.74
N GLY A 10 23.67 -6.61 25.31
CA GLY A 10 23.15 -7.87 24.81
C GLY A 10 22.38 -7.63 23.50
N ALA A 11 23.01 -7.94 22.39
CA ALA A 11 22.32 -8.01 21.09
C ALA A 11 21.63 -9.36 20.98
N ALA A 12 20.31 -9.38 21.10
CA ALA A 12 19.51 -10.49 20.63
C ALA A 12 19.43 -10.41 19.11
N ALA A 13 20.26 -11.18 18.43
CA ALA A 13 20.21 -11.36 16.99
C ALA A 13 19.05 -12.31 16.66
N SER A 14 17.93 -11.76 16.25
CA SER A 14 16.88 -12.51 15.57
C SER A 14 17.37 -12.81 14.14
N ALA A 15 17.76 -14.05 13.90
CA ALA A 15 18.13 -14.53 12.58
C ALA A 15 16.90 -14.52 11.66
N PHE A 16 16.81 -13.54 10.77
CA PHE A 16 15.90 -13.59 9.64
C PHE A 16 16.47 -14.56 8.60
N ALA A 17 15.88 -15.76 8.52
CA ALA A 17 16.17 -16.67 7.42
C ALA A 17 15.57 -16.07 6.13
N CYS A 18 16.43 -15.67 5.19
CA CYS A 18 16.07 -15.46 3.80
C CYS A 18 15.69 -16.81 3.19
N GLY A 19 14.40 -17.13 3.18
CA GLY A 19 13.88 -18.29 2.45
C GLY A 19 13.91 -18.02 0.96
N ASN A 20 14.72 -18.76 0.23
CA ASN A 20 14.68 -18.85 -1.23
C ASN A 20 13.32 -19.41 -1.66
N ALA A 21 12.59 -18.67 -2.48
CA ALA A 21 11.40 -19.16 -3.15
C ALA A 21 11.80 -20.08 -4.31
N ASN A 22 11.80 -21.39 -4.08
CA ASN A 22 11.68 -22.37 -5.15
C ASN A 22 11.06 -23.67 -4.61
N GLY A 23 10.01 -24.11 -5.30
CA GLY A 23 9.61 -25.50 -5.37
C GLY A 23 8.64 -25.97 -4.29
N GLY A 24 7.39 -26.21 -4.70
CA GLY A 24 6.39 -26.88 -3.91
C GLY A 24 6.73 -28.34 -3.63
N THR A 25 6.21 -28.84 -2.51
CA THR A 25 5.77 -30.23 -2.36
C THR A 25 4.57 -30.23 -1.42
N GLU A 26 3.51 -30.87 -1.89
CA GLU A 26 2.33 -31.24 -1.10
C GLU A 26 2.72 -32.21 0.01
N THR A 27 2.25 -31.99 1.22
CA THR A 27 2.04 -33.05 2.20
C THR A 27 0.83 -32.73 3.08
N GLY A 28 -0.02 -33.65 3.11
CA GLY A 28 -1.20 -34.05 3.77
C GLY A 28 -1.65 -33.44 5.10
N GLY A 29 -2.97 -33.18 5.14
CA GLY A 29 -3.91 -33.65 6.13
C GLY A 29 -3.80 -33.11 7.56
N GLY A 30 -4.56 -32.06 7.84
CA GLY A 30 -5.03 -31.75 9.18
C GLY A 30 -6.27 -30.88 9.04
N ALA A 31 -7.43 -31.37 9.49
CA ALA A 31 -8.70 -30.63 9.49
C ALA A 31 -8.54 -29.33 10.29
N MET A 32 -8.47 -28.22 9.59
CA MET A 32 -8.43 -26.87 10.17
C MET A 32 -9.86 -26.40 10.36
N ALA A 33 -10.16 -25.94 11.57
CA ALA A 33 -11.39 -25.25 11.92
C ALA A 33 -11.65 -24.09 10.96
N ASN A 34 -12.93 -23.79 10.69
CA ASN A 34 -13.47 -22.81 9.75
C ASN A 34 -13.00 -21.34 9.95
N GLY A 35 -11.70 -21.07 9.83
CA GLY A 35 -11.11 -19.75 9.72
C GLY A 35 -10.54 -19.63 8.32
N GLY A 36 -11.30 -19.09 7.37
CA GLY A 36 -10.81 -18.88 6.02
C GLY A 36 -9.77 -17.75 5.99
N SER A 37 -8.66 -17.95 5.29
CA SER A 37 -7.66 -16.89 5.05
C SER A 37 -8.30 -15.65 4.43
N LEU A 38 -7.86 -14.46 4.88
CA LEU A 38 -8.19 -13.21 4.20
C LEU A 38 -7.32 -13.07 2.96
N ARG A 39 -7.94 -12.81 1.81
CA ARG A 39 -7.29 -12.66 0.52
C ARG A 39 -7.49 -11.25 -0.03
N ILE A 40 -6.41 -10.50 -0.21
CA ILE A 40 -6.43 -9.12 -0.75
C ILE A 40 -5.65 -9.08 -2.05
N ALA A 41 -6.27 -8.65 -3.15
CA ALA A 41 -5.55 -8.24 -4.34
C ALA A 41 -5.02 -6.81 -4.13
N HIS A 42 -3.71 -6.66 -3.96
CA HIS A 42 -3.03 -5.37 -3.76
C HIS A 42 -2.43 -4.89 -5.07
N LEU A 43 -3.07 -3.89 -5.68
CA LEU A 43 -2.71 -3.31 -6.96
C LEU A 43 -2.15 -1.90 -6.74
N CYS A 44 -0.86 -1.73 -7.02
CA CYS A 44 -0.12 -0.49 -6.77
C CYS A 44 0.09 0.30 -8.04
N ASP A 45 0.01 1.62 -7.94
CA ASP A 45 0.46 2.59 -8.95
C ASP A 45 0.01 2.22 -10.39
N PRO A 46 -1.30 2.12 -10.68
CA PRO A 46 -1.76 1.98 -12.07
C PRO A 46 -1.41 3.17 -12.92
N GLN A 47 -1.36 4.34 -12.39
CA GLN A 47 -0.76 5.61 -12.81
C GLN A 47 -0.85 5.88 -14.32
N PHE A 48 -2.09 5.86 -14.87
CA PHE A 48 -2.33 6.01 -16.31
C PHE A 48 -1.65 7.25 -16.88
N GLY A 49 -0.77 7.03 -17.86
CA GLY A 49 0.04 8.07 -18.50
C GLY A 49 1.45 8.21 -17.93
N PHE A 50 1.84 7.37 -16.96
CA PHE A 50 3.21 7.37 -16.45
C PHE A 50 4.17 6.75 -17.45
N THR A 51 3.91 5.55 -17.85
CA THR A 51 4.63 4.58 -18.67
C THR A 51 6.14 4.63 -18.57
N THR A 52 6.75 3.67 -18.86
CA THR A 52 6.98 2.39 -19.44
C THR A 52 8.37 2.31 -19.97
N GLY A 53 9.27 1.68 -19.25
CA GLY A 53 10.48 1.09 -19.80
C GLY A 53 11.42 1.99 -20.59
N LEU A 54 11.30 3.30 -20.48
CA LEU A 54 12.21 4.22 -21.14
C LEU A 54 13.41 4.51 -20.24
N PRO A 55 14.64 4.19 -20.71
CA PRO A 55 15.88 4.49 -20.00
C PRO A 55 16.12 5.99 -19.80
N SER A 56 15.31 6.84 -20.42
CA SER A 56 15.45 8.29 -20.41
C SER A 56 14.19 8.96 -19.90
N MET A 57 14.34 10.10 -19.23
CA MET A 57 13.26 10.96 -18.71
C MET A 57 12.26 11.46 -19.77
N LYS A 58 12.32 10.96 -20.99
CA LYS A 58 11.42 11.28 -22.12
C LYS A 58 9.96 10.88 -21.86
N TRP A 59 9.71 9.91 -20.97
CA TRP A 59 8.37 9.52 -20.56
C TRP A 59 7.53 10.68 -19.98
N ARG A 60 8.15 11.76 -19.54
CA ARG A 60 7.48 12.97 -19.10
C ARG A 60 7.02 13.88 -20.24
N ALA A 61 7.44 13.61 -21.46
CA ALA A 61 7.06 14.41 -22.61
C ALA A 61 5.55 14.28 -22.87
N ALA A 62 4.89 15.42 -23.06
CA ALA A 62 3.45 15.46 -23.29
C ALA A 62 3.03 14.67 -24.53
N GLU A 63 3.91 14.55 -25.51
CA GLU A 63 3.73 13.80 -26.76
C GLU A 63 3.53 12.29 -26.57
N HIS A 64 4.11 11.70 -25.50
CA HIS A 64 3.96 10.27 -25.19
C HIS A 64 2.84 9.98 -24.20
N TYR A 65 2.22 11.02 -23.64
CA TYR A 65 1.25 10.85 -22.57
C TYR A 65 0.04 10.02 -23.00
N ALA A 66 -0.50 10.28 -24.18
CA ALA A 66 -1.71 9.60 -24.65
C ALA A 66 -1.46 8.10 -24.93
N GLU A 67 -0.31 7.78 -25.53
CA GLU A 67 0.08 6.38 -25.80
C GLU A 67 0.29 5.63 -24.49
N ASN A 68 1.00 6.26 -23.56
CA ASN A 68 1.24 5.74 -22.24
C ASN A 68 -0.07 5.51 -21.49
N TYR A 69 -0.95 6.50 -21.49
CA TYR A 69 -2.25 6.40 -20.85
C TYR A 69 -3.04 5.20 -21.36
N LYS A 70 -3.10 5.02 -22.67
CA LYS A 70 -3.79 3.87 -23.28
C LYS A 70 -3.17 2.54 -22.87
N ALA A 71 -1.84 2.44 -22.90
CA ALA A 71 -1.15 1.21 -22.52
C ALA A 71 -1.35 0.85 -21.04
N ASP A 72 -1.28 1.84 -20.14
CA ASP A 72 -1.49 1.63 -18.71
C ASP A 72 -2.95 1.26 -18.41
N LEU A 73 -3.92 1.91 -19.09
CA LEU A 73 -5.34 1.60 -18.99
C LEU A 73 -5.65 0.15 -19.42
N GLU A 74 -5.15 -0.27 -20.58
CA GLU A 74 -5.33 -1.64 -21.08
C GLU A 74 -4.72 -2.68 -20.13
N ARG A 75 -3.57 -2.36 -19.54
CA ARG A 75 -2.87 -3.21 -18.57
C ARG A 75 -3.67 -3.34 -17.28
N CYS A 76 -4.17 -2.23 -16.75
CA CYS A 76 -5.02 -2.21 -15.57
C CYS A 76 -6.32 -2.99 -15.81
N ALA A 77 -6.92 -2.85 -16.99
CA ALA A 77 -8.10 -3.60 -17.37
C ALA A 77 -7.87 -5.12 -17.33
N ARG A 78 -6.73 -5.61 -17.87
CA ARG A 78 -6.36 -7.05 -17.78
C ARG A 78 -6.11 -7.48 -16.33
N ALA A 79 -5.50 -6.60 -15.50
CA ALA A 79 -5.30 -6.89 -14.09
C ALA A 79 -6.63 -7.07 -13.35
N ILE A 80 -7.63 -6.22 -13.62
CA ILE A 80 -8.98 -6.34 -13.04
C ILE A 80 -9.64 -7.66 -13.47
N ASP A 81 -9.52 -8.06 -14.74
CA ASP A 81 -10.07 -9.34 -15.21
C ASP A 81 -9.40 -10.50 -14.45
N ARG A 82 -8.07 -10.47 -14.30
CA ARG A 82 -7.34 -11.48 -13.54
C ARG A 82 -7.69 -11.50 -12.06
N ILE A 83 -7.88 -10.34 -11.44
CA ILE A 83 -8.38 -10.21 -10.06
C ILE A 83 -9.76 -10.86 -9.92
N ASN A 84 -10.66 -10.62 -10.86
CA ASN A 84 -12.00 -11.20 -10.85
C ASN A 84 -11.98 -12.75 -10.95
N GLU A 85 -11.04 -13.32 -11.71
CA GLU A 85 -10.82 -14.77 -11.76
C GLU A 85 -10.32 -15.34 -10.43
N LEU A 86 -9.42 -14.62 -9.76
CA LEU A 86 -8.84 -15.03 -8.47
C LEU A 86 -9.83 -14.92 -7.31
N ARG A 87 -10.89 -14.13 -7.46
CA ARG A 87 -11.95 -13.93 -6.47
C ARG A 87 -11.40 -13.62 -5.07
N PRO A 88 -10.64 -12.52 -4.88
CA PRO A 88 -10.20 -12.10 -3.57
C PRO A 88 -11.38 -11.63 -2.72
N ASP A 89 -11.18 -11.54 -1.41
CA ASP A 89 -12.18 -10.98 -0.47
C ASP A 89 -12.23 -9.45 -0.55
N LEU A 90 -11.10 -8.84 -0.97
CA LEU A 90 -10.95 -7.40 -1.13
C LEU A 90 -9.96 -7.08 -2.25
N VAL A 91 -10.23 -6.01 -2.99
CA VAL A 91 -9.23 -5.35 -3.85
C VAL A 91 -8.77 -4.08 -3.16
N LEU A 92 -7.48 -3.92 -2.97
CA LEU A 92 -6.86 -2.71 -2.43
C LEU A 92 -6.08 -2.01 -3.55
N PHE A 93 -6.56 -0.84 -3.95
CA PHE A 93 -5.83 0.03 -4.85
C PHE A 93 -4.88 0.92 -4.04
N GLY A 94 -3.59 0.82 -4.31
CA GLY A 94 -2.52 1.44 -3.54
C GLY A 94 -2.29 2.93 -3.83
N GLY A 95 -3.13 3.57 -4.66
CA GLY A 95 -2.99 4.98 -5.04
C GLY A 95 -2.21 5.20 -6.33
N ASP A 96 -2.01 6.46 -6.68
CA ASP A 96 -1.50 6.90 -7.97
C ASP A 96 -2.31 6.27 -9.12
N MET A 97 -3.62 6.55 -9.09
CA MET A 97 -4.57 5.98 -10.03
C MET A 97 -4.34 6.52 -11.45
N THR A 98 -3.91 7.77 -11.55
CA THR A 98 -3.54 8.45 -12.81
C THR A 98 -2.31 9.32 -12.61
N GLN A 99 -1.61 9.63 -13.69
CA GLN A 99 -0.45 10.54 -13.68
C GLN A 99 -0.86 12.00 -13.38
N ARG A 100 -2.08 12.38 -13.73
CA ARG A 100 -2.62 13.74 -13.54
C ARG A 100 -3.95 13.70 -12.81
N PRO A 101 -4.16 14.50 -11.77
CA PRO A 101 -5.41 14.49 -11.00
C PRO A 101 -6.67 14.69 -11.85
N SER A 102 -6.58 15.46 -12.91
CA SER A 102 -7.69 15.74 -13.84
C SER A 102 -8.18 14.52 -14.63
N ASP A 103 -7.39 13.46 -14.71
CA ASP A 103 -7.69 12.32 -15.56
C ASP A 103 -8.43 11.20 -14.82
N VAL A 104 -8.52 11.29 -13.50
CA VAL A 104 -9.16 10.26 -12.67
C VAL A 104 -10.64 10.04 -13.03
N GLU A 105 -11.34 11.09 -13.48
CA GLU A 105 -12.75 11.03 -13.87
C GLU A 105 -13.01 10.35 -15.22
N LYS A 106 -11.97 10.11 -16.05
CA LYS A 106 -12.14 9.60 -17.42
C LYS A 106 -12.56 8.14 -17.47
N ASP A 107 -11.69 7.24 -17.05
CA ASP A 107 -11.86 5.81 -17.29
C ASP A 107 -12.09 5.00 -16.01
N TRP A 108 -11.74 5.55 -14.83
CA TRP A 108 -11.89 4.85 -13.57
C TRP A 108 -13.34 4.45 -13.24
N PRO A 109 -14.38 5.27 -13.49
CA PRO A 109 -15.76 4.83 -13.25
C PRO A 109 -16.11 3.54 -14.00
N ALA A 110 -15.69 3.42 -15.27
CA ALA A 110 -15.94 2.23 -16.07
C ALA A 110 -15.12 1.02 -15.60
N LEU A 111 -13.85 1.22 -15.17
CA LEU A 111 -13.01 0.16 -14.63
C LEU A 111 -13.54 -0.35 -13.28
N LEU A 112 -13.93 0.53 -12.38
CA LEU A 112 -14.48 0.15 -11.08
C LEU A 112 -15.77 -0.65 -11.20
N ALA A 113 -16.61 -0.33 -12.19
CA ALA A 113 -17.82 -1.11 -12.48
C ALA A 113 -17.54 -2.57 -12.90
N ARG A 114 -16.31 -2.89 -13.34
CA ARG A 114 -15.87 -4.25 -13.68
C ARG A 114 -15.35 -5.03 -12.48
N VAL A 115 -14.97 -4.38 -11.38
CA VAL A 115 -14.43 -5.03 -10.18
C VAL A 115 -15.56 -5.73 -9.45
N LYS A 116 -15.47 -7.06 -9.31
CA LYS A 116 -16.54 -7.89 -8.70
C LYS A 116 -16.44 -7.97 -7.17
N ALA A 117 -15.22 -7.96 -6.64
CA ALA A 117 -15.00 -7.98 -5.20
C ALA A 117 -15.19 -6.58 -4.59
N PRO A 118 -15.52 -6.47 -3.29
CA PRO A 118 -15.39 -5.20 -2.57
C PRO A 118 -14.01 -4.59 -2.78
N TRP A 119 -13.92 -3.27 -2.85
CA TRP A 119 -12.64 -2.59 -3.04
C TRP A 119 -12.48 -1.42 -2.07
N MET A 120 -11.23 -1.09 -1.79
CA MET A 120 -10.77 0.09 -1.07
C MET A 120 -9.66 0.76 -1.89
N VAL A 121 -9.43 2.05 -1.66
CA VAL A 121 -8.39 2.81 -2.34
C VAL A 121 -7.70 3.76 -1.36
N THR A 122 -6.39 3.94 -1.53
CA THR A 122 -5.61 4.98 -0.86
C THR A 122 -5.21 6.04 -1.87
N PRO A 123 -5.38 7.35 -1.61
CA PRO A 123 -4.93 8.38 -2.54
C PRO A 123 -3.41 8.42 -2.66
N GLY A 124 -2.90 8.48 -3.90
CA GLY A 124 -1.50 8.70 -4.19
C GLY A 124 -1.15 10.19 -4.39
N ASN A 125 0.15 10.47 -4.49
CA ASN A 125 0.60 11.85 -4.66
C ASN A 125 0.28 12.41 -6.06
N HIS A 126 0.19 11.57 -7.08
CA HIS A 126 -0.26 11.97 -8.41
C HIS A 126 -1.77 12.22 -8.44
N ASP A 127 -2.56 11.53 -7.65
CA ASP A 127 -3.99 11.79 -7.48
C ASP A 127 -4.25 13.16 -6.84
N MET A 128 -3.33 13.61 -5.96
CA MET A 128 -3.41 14.88 -5.26
C MET A 128 -2.52 15.99 -5.87
N GLY A 129 -1.84 15.72 -7.00
CA GLY A 129 -0.96 16.71 -7.66
C GLY A 129 0.25 17.11 -6.81
N ASN A 130 0.77 16.21 -5.97
CA ASN A 130 1.85 16.44 -4.98
C ASN A 130 1.52 17.52 -3.92
N ARG A 131 0.26 17.93 -3.82
CA ARG A 131 -0.24 18.87 -2.82
C ARG A 131 -1.75 18.69 -2.66
N VAL A 132 -2.19 18.46 -1.44
CA VAL A 132 -3.61 18.25 -1.19
C VAL A 132 -4.35 19.58 -1.29
N THR A 133 -5.26 19.68 -2.24
CA THR A 133 -6.20 20.78 -2.42
C THR A 133 -7.63 20.28 -2.29
N LEU A 134 -8.57 21.17 -2.01
CA LEU A 134 -10.00 20.81 -1.97
C LEU A 134 -10.51 20.33 -3.33
N ASP A 135 -9.99 20.89 -4.43
CA ASP A 135 -10.35 20.48 -5.79
C ASP A 135 -9.91 19.03 -6.06
N ASN A 136 -8.65 18.69 -5.80
CA ASN A 136 -8.14 17.33 -6.02
C ASN A 136 -8.83 16.31 -5.11
N LEU A 137 -9.09 16.65 -3.84
CA LEU A 137 -9.88 15.81 -2.94
C LEU A 137 -11.30 15.59 -3.47
N SER A 138 -11.96 16.65 -3.95
CA SER A 138 -13.30 16.57 -4.52
C SER A 138 -13.34 15.67 -5.75
N ARG A 139 -12.39 15.81 -6.69
CA ARG A 139 -12.27 14.96 -7.88
C ARG A 139 -12.08 13.49 -7.50
N PHE A 140 -11.16 13.22 -6.59
CA PHE A 140 -10.91 11.88 -6.11
C PHE A 140 -12.15 11.26 -5.46
N ARG A 141 -12.79 11.97 -4.54
CA ARG A 141 -14.01 11.54 -3.86
C ARG A 141 -15.20 11.34 -4.80
N LYS A 142 -15.29 12.12 -5.86
CA LYS A 142 -16.34 11.98 -6.88
C LYS A 142 -16.27 10.61 -7.57
N VAL A 143 -15.08 10.08 -7.80
CA VAL A 143 -14.86 8.80 -8.47
C VAL A 143 -14.85 7.63 -7.47
N PHE A 144 -14.12 7.77 -6.36
CA PHE A 144 -13.88 6.69 -5.42
C PHE A 144 -14.75 6.76 -4.15
N GLY A 145 -15.57 7.77 -4.03
CA GLY A 145 -16.47 8.00 -2.88
C GLY A 145 -15.77 8.51 -1.64
N LYS A 146 -14.56 8.04 -1.34
CA LYS A 146 -13.83 8.35 -0.11
C LYS A 146 -12.34 8.52 -0.39
N ASP A 147 -11.65 9.30 0.44
CA ASP A 147 -10.19 9.42 0.46
C ASP A 147 -9.54 8.69 1.65
N ARG A 148 -10.36 8.11 2.50
CA ARG A 148 -9.98 7.26 3.64
C ARG A 148 -11.16 6.38 4.02
N GLU A 149 -10.87 5.17 4.48
CA GLU A 149 -11.91 4.22 4.88
C GLU A 149 -11.34 3.19 5.86
N ALA A 150 -12.15 2.76 6.82
CA ALA A 150 -11.89 1.55 7.58
C ALA A 150 -13.03 0.55 7.36
N ARG A 151 -12.66 -0.74 7.21
CA ARG A 151 -13.60 -1.81 6.88
C ARG A 151 -13.21 -3.11 7.57
N ASP A 152 -14.21 -3.85 7.99
CA ASP A 152 -14.04 -5.21 8.50
C ASP A 152 -14.23 -6.21 7.37
N VAL A 153 -13.24 -7.08 7.18
CA VAL A 153 -13.29 -8.17 6.21
C VAL A 153 -12.78 -9.44 6.87
N LYS A 154 -13.63 -10.46 6.96
CA LYS A 154 -13.28 -11.76 7.59
C LYS A 154 -12.61 -11.63 8.98
N GLY A 155 -13.09 -10.73 9.81
CA GLY A 155 -12.55 -10.52 11.15
C GLY A 155 -11.26 -9.70 11.24
N TRP A 156 -10.78 -9.18 10.12
CA TRP A 156 -9.67 -8.24 10.05
C TRP A 156 -10.16 -6.81 9.92
N ARG A 157 -9.60 -5.89 10.69
CA ARG A 157 -9.78 -4.44 10.51
C ARG A 157 -8.78 -3.93 9.50
N ILE A 158 -9.26 -3.37 8.39
CA ILE A 158 -8.44 -2.77 7.33
C ILE A 158 -8.66 -1.27 7.37
N ILE A 159 -7.59 -0.50 7.56
CA ILE A 159 -7.60 0.96 7.68
C ILE A 159 -6.83 1.54 6.49
N ALA A 160 -7.54 2.01 5.47
CA ALA A 160 -6.96 2.68 4.31
C ALA A 160 -6.92 4.18 4.55
N GLY A 161 -5.71 4.74 4.71
CA GLY A 161 -5.47 6.14 5.04
C GLY A 161 -4.95 6.97 3.87
N ASN A 162 -5.10 8.30 3.99
CA ASN A 162 -4.59 9.27 3.02
C ASN A 162 -3.23 9.82 3.49
N SER A 163 -2.13 9.16 3.08
CA SER A 163 -0.77 9.58 3.41
C SER A 163 -0.36 10.92 2.77
N GLN A 164 -1.15 11.48 1.86
CA GLN A 164 -0.83 12.75 1.23
C GLN A 164 -0.93 13.91 2.22
N PHE A 165 -1.71 13.76 3.29
CA PHE A 165 -1.75 14.72 4.39
C PHE A 165 -0.46 14.80 5.23
N TRP A 166 0.49 13.89 5.03
CA TRP A 166 1.81 13.97 5.66
C TRP A 166 2.69 15.09 5.07
N TYR A 167 2.35 15.54 3.88
CA TYR A 167 3.10 16.54 3.12
C TYR A 167 2.34 17.88 3.03
N LYS A 168 2.57 18.63 1.96
CA LYS A 168 1.94 19.93 1.75
C LYS A 168 0.44 19.78 1.49
N SER A 169 -0.35 20.49 2.28
CA SER A 169 -1.80 20.55 2.14
C SER A 169 -2.30 21.97 2.30
N ASP A 170 -3.16 22.40 1.39
CA ASP A 170 -3.95 23.63 1.50
C ASP A 170 -5.29 23.39 2.20
N ALA A 171 -5.72 22.13 2.26
CA ALA A 171 -6.96 21.68 2.89
C ALA A 171 -6.72 21.41 4.40
N LYS A 172 -6.54 22.45 5.20
CA LYS A 172 -6.17 22.33 6.63
C LYS A 172 -7.24 21.57 7.44
N ASP A 173 -8.50 21.97 7.29
CA ASP A 173 -9.61 21.37 8.03
C ASP A 173 -9.77 19.88 7.69
N GLU A 174 -9.58 19.52 6.42
CA GLU A 174 -9.60 18.14 5.96
C GLU A 174 -8.43 17.31 6.54
N ARG A 175 -7.25 17.92 6.66
CA ARG A 175 -6.11 17.30 7.32
C ARG A 175 -6.39 17.07 8.81
N GLU A 176 -6.95 18.02 9.51
CA GLU A 176 -7.31 17.89 10.92
C GLU A 176 -8.38 16.81 11.12
N ALA A 177 -9.39 16.80 10.27
CA ALA A 177 -10.43 15.78 10.26
C ALA A 177 -9.85 14.39 9.97
N TYR A 178 -8.87 14.27 9.06
CA TYR A 178 -8.15 13.03 8.79
C TYR A 178 -7.36 12.54 10.01
N GLU A 179 -6.62 13.45 10.68
CA GLU A 179 -5.82 13.11 11.85
C GLU A 179 -6.69 12.63 13.03
N LYS A 180 -7.84 13.27 13.20
CA LYS A 180 -8.82 12.83 14.21
C LYS A 180 -9.36 11.45 13.88
N TRP A 181 -9.86 11.26 12.66
CA TRP A 181 -10.37 9.98 12.18
C TRP A 181 -9.34 8.85 12.32
N LEU A 182 -8.09 9.08 11.91
CA LEU A 182 -7.06 8.04 11.99
C LEU A 182 -6.78 7.63 13.44
N ARG A 183 -6.73 8.58 14.38
CA ARG A 183 -6.56 8.26 15.81
C ARG A 183 -7.72 7.41 16.34
N GLU A 184 -8.96 7.77 15.98
CA GLU A 184 -10.16 7.04 16.42
C GLU A 184 -10.18 5.61 15.85
N GLU A 185 -9.82 5.44 14.58
CA GLU A 185 -9.74 4.12 13.94
C GLU A 185 -8.64 3.25 14.54
N LEU A 186 -7.46 3.79 14.79
CA LEU A 186 -6.37 3.05 15.40
C LEU A 186 -6.68 2.67 16.85
N GLU A 187 -7.39 3.50 17.60
CA GLU A 187 -7.83 3.15 18.95
C GLU A 187 -8.86 2.01 18.92
N SER A 188 -9.86 2.12 18.04
CA SER A 188 -10.88 1.08 17.89
C SER A 188 -10.29 -0.26 17.40
N ALA A 189 -9.22 -0.19 16.61
CA ALA A 189 -8.56 -1.37 16.06
C ALA A 189 -7.92 -2.28 17.13
N LYS A 190 -7.62 -1.77 18.31
CA LYS A 190 -7.09 -2.58 19.43
C LYS A 190 -7.99 -3.76 19.81
N ALA A 191 -9.31 -3.63 19.58
CA ALA A 191 -10.28 -4.69 19.84
C ALA A 191 -10.12 -5.91 18.90
N TYR A 192 -9.35 -5.80 17.81
CA TYR A 192 -9.18 -6.87 16.82
C TYR A 192 -8.05 -7.85 17.15
N ASN A 193 -7.38 -7.71 18.31
CA ASN A 193 -6.36 -8.64 18.81
C ASN A 193 -5.25 -8.93 17.77
N GLY A 194 -4.76 -7.89 17.11
CA GLY A 194 -3.69 -8.00 16.12
C GLY A 194 -4.17 -8.27 14.68
N ARG A 195 -5.45 -8.55 14.45
CA ARG A 195 -6.00 -8.67 13.08
C ARG A 195 -6.25 -7.30 12.47
N VAL A 196 -5.19 -6.52 12.33
CA VAL A 196 -5.22 -5.14 11.83
C VAL A 196 -4.24 -5.00 10.66
N ILE A 197 -4.74 -4.47 9.56
CA ILE A 197 -3.97 -4.10 8.38
C ILE A 197 -4.14 -2.59 8.19
N VAL A 198 -3.03 -1.86 8.18
CA VAL A 198 -3.02 -0.46 7.76
C VAL A 198 -2.58 -0.40 6.30
N ALA A 199 -3.20 0.44 5.53
CA ALA A 199 -2.82 0.69 4.15
C ALA A 199 -2.74 2.18 3.87
N SER A 200 -1.75 2.60 3.12
CA SER A 200 -1.71 3.92 2.48
C SER A 200 -0.71 3.92 1.33
N HIS A 201 -0.76 4.94 0.49
CA HIS A 201 0.11 5.00 -0.68
C HIS A 201 1.59 5.04 -0.31
N ILE A 202 1.98 5.97 0.58
CA ILE A 202 3.38 6.17 0.97
C ILE A 202 3.73 5.29 2.18
N PRO A 203 4.83 4.50 2.12
CA PRO A 203 5.27 3.72 3.27
C PRO A 203 5.83 4.61 4.39
N PRO A 204 5.82 4.13 5.64
CA PRO A 204 6.43 4.86 6.75
C PRO A 204 7.92 5.12 6.57
N PHE A 205 8.66 4.17 6.00
CA PHE A 205 10.07 4.30 5.63
C PHE A 205 10.40 3.36 4.46
N ALA A 206 11.48 3.69 3.72
CA ALA A 206 11.92 2.93 2.57
C ALA A 206 12.99 1.87 2.92
N PHE A 207 13.94 2.21 3.78
CA PHE A 207 15.08 1.35 4.13
C PHE A 207 15.16 1.07 5.63
N VAL A 208 15.23 2.13 6.45
CA VAL A 208 15.33 2.06 7.91
C VAL A 208 14.50 3.17 8.55
N PRO A 209 13.96 2.95 9.77
CA PRO A 209 13.06 3.93 10.40
C PRO A 209 13.67 5.32 10.63
N ASP A 210 14.98 5.39 10.84
CA ASP A 210 15.74 6.63 11.10
C ASP A 210 16.39 7.24 9.85
N GLU A 211 16.03 6.77 8.65
CA GLU A 211 16.51 7.35 7.39
C GLU A 211 16.17 8.83 7.26
N LYS A 212 17.02 9.57 6.54
CA LYS A 212 16.78 11.00 6.25
C LYS A 212 15.49 11.19 5.46
N ASP A 213 14.94 12.38 5.56
CA ASP A 213 13.78 12.76 4.77
C ASP A 213 14.03 12.56 3.27
N SER A 214 13.05 11.94 2.64
CA SER A 214 13.03 11.69 1.21
C SER A 214 11.61 11.76 0.68
N TYR A 215 11.49 11.83 -0.64
CA TYR A 215 10.21 11.73 -1.32
C TYR A 215 9.52 10.35 -1.11
N ASN A 216 10.30 9.32 -0.77
CA ASN A 216 9.85 7.92 -0.81
C ASN A 216 9.21 7.41 0.48
N SER A 217 9.13 8.23 1.54
CA SER A 217 8.67 7.77 2.85
C SER A 217 8.08 8.91 3.70
N CYS A 218 7.38 8.55 4.77
CA CYS A 218 6.84 9.49 5.73
C CYS A 218 7.93 10.44 6.26
N PRO A 219 7.68 11.76 6.35
CA PRO A 219 8.62 12.71 6.93
C PRO A 219 9.07 12.31 8.34
N ILE A 220 10.38 12.46 8.62
CA ILE A 220 10.99 12.05 9.91
C ILE A 220 10.31 12.71 11.10
N SER A 221 9.82 13.95 10.94
CA SER A 221 9.14 14.70 11.99
C SER A 221 7.87 14.04 12.53
N MET A 222 7.26 13.12 11.77
CA MET A 222 6.05 12.40 12.18
C MET A 222 6.16 10.87 12.04
N ARG A 223 7.24 10.37 11.43
CA ARG A 223 7.41 8.94 11.13
C ARG A 223 7.31 8.07 12.37
N PHE A 224 8.08 8.39 13.41
CA PHE A 224 8.08 7.58 14.62
C PHE A 224 6.74 7.61 15.36
N SER A 225 6.10 8.77 15.45
CA SER A 225 4.76 8.86 16.05
C SER A 225 3.72 8.02 15.28
N ARG A 226 3.83 7.96 13.95
CA ARG A 226 2.97 7.10 13.13
C ARG A 226 3.27 5.62 13.34
N LEU A 227 4.54 5.23 13.29
CA LEU A 227 4.97 3.84 13.51
C LEU A 227 4.51 3.33 14.88
N GLU A 228 4.68 4.14 15.93
CA GLU A 228 4.23 3.80 17.27
C GLU A 228 2.70 3.68 17.36
N ALA A 229 1.97 4.60 16.75
CA ALA A 229 0.50 4.55 16.73
C ALA A 229 -0.02 3.30 16.00
N TYR A 230 0.57 2.94 14.85
CA TYR A 230 0.22 1.72 14.12
C TYR A 230 0.56 0.47 14.93
N ALA A 231 1.76 0.39 15.52
CA ALA A 231 2.13 -0.74 16.35
C ALA A 231 1.22 -0.87 17.59
N ALA A 232 0.89 0.24 18.24
CA ALA A 232 0.00 0.26 19.42
C ALA A 232 -1.46 -0.12 19.10
N SER A 233 -1.91 0.06 17.86
CA SER A 233 -3.22 -0.40 17.40
C SER A 233 -3.28 -1.93 17.19
N GLY A 234 -2.14 -2.61 17.24
CA GLY A 234 -2.02 -4.03 16.92
C GLY A 234 -1.83 -4.32 15.44
N ALA A 235 -1.48 -3.32 14.61
CA ALA A 235 -1.25 -3.54 13.20
C ALA A 235 -0.13 -4.56 12.95
N ARG A 236 -0.46 -5.65 12.25
CA ARG A 236 0.48 -6.71 11.84
C ARG A 236 1.04 -6.47 10.45
N PHE A 237 0.30 -5.76 9.61
CA PHE A 237 0.71 -5.47 8.24
C PHE A 237 0.44 -4.01 7.89
N TYR A 238 1.36 -3.47 7.11
CA TYR A 238 1.22 -2.19 6.45
C TYR A 238 1.41 -2.39 4.95
N LEU A 239 0.37 -2.13 4.15
CA LEU A 239 0.39 -2.28 2.71
C LEU A 239 0.59 -0.90 2.06
N ALA A 240 1.64 -0.77 1.26
CA ALA A 240 2.03 0.48 0.61
C ALA A 240 2.31 0.31 -0.89
N ALA A 241 2.44 1.43 -1.58
CA ALA A 241 2.78 1.54 -2.99
C ALA A 241 3.92 2.55 -3.20
N HIS A 242 3.82 3.48 -4.16
CA HIS A 242 4.67 4.66 -4.33
C HIS A 242 6.12 4.40 -4.76
N GLN A 243 6.72 3.33 -4.30
CA GLN A 243 8.16 3.09 -4.53
C GLN A 243 8.46 2.44 -5.89
N HIS A 244 7.44 1.98 -6.61
CA HIS A 244 7.57 1.25 -7.88
C HIS A 244 8.61 0.13 -7.82
N ARG A 245 8.63 -0.59 -6.71
CA ARG A 245 9.50 -1.73 -6.45
C ARG A 245 8.99 -2.57 -5.29
N LEU A 246 9.45 -3.80 -5.24
CA LEU A 246 9.19 -4.65 -4.07
C LEU A 246 10.03 -4.19 -2.87
N VAL A 247 9.35 -3.87 -1.77
CA VAL A 247 9.98 -3.59 -0.48
C VAL A 247 9.31 -4.38 0.61
N VAL A 248 10.09 -5.08 1.42
CA VAL A 248 9.65 -5.78 2.63
C VAL A 248 10.49 -5.29 3.80
N ARG A 249 9.85 -4.74 4.81
CA ARG A 249 10.50 -4.20 6.02
C ARG A 249 9.74 -4.63 7.26
N GLY A 250 10.38 -4.54 8.41
CA GLY A 250 9.77 -4.82 9.70
C GLY A 250 9.88 -3.63 10.64
N TYR A 251 8.87 -3.42 11.46
CA TYR A 251 8.90 -2.51 12.60
C TYR A 251 8.13 -3.13 13.75
N LYS A 252 8.83 -3.46 14.85
CA LYS A 252 8.26 -4.29 15.93
C LYS A 252 7.64 -5.56 15.34
N GLU A 253 6.36 -5.80 15.57
CA GLU A 253 5.64 -6.95 15.03
C GLU A 253 4.93 -6.69 13.69
N MET A 254 5.06 -5.48 13.16
CA MET A 254 4.43 -5.07 11.91
C MET A 254 5.33 -5.33 10.71
N THR A 255 4.82 -6.02 9.71
CA THR A 255 5.47 -6.19 8.41
C THR A 255 4.96 -5.11 7.44
N ILE A 256 5.89 -4.36 6.84
CA ILE A 256 5.61 -3.31 5.86
C ILE A 256 5.91 -3.86 4.48
N LEU A 257 4.92 -3.84 3.60
CA LEU A 257 4.95 -4.42 2.27
C LEU A 257 4.62 -3.32 1.24
N SER A 258 5.57 -2.94 0.38
CA SER A 258 5.32 -2.07 -0.76
C SER A 258 5.43 -2.87 -2.04
N GLY A 259 4.35 -2.89 -2.84
CA GLY A 259 4.23 -3.70 -4.04
C GLY A 259 4.88 -3.06 -5.27
N GLU A 260 5.06 -3.88 -6.30
CA GLU A 260 5.42 -3.44 -7.64
C GLU A 260 4.30 -2.61 -8.26
N ALA A 261 4.69 -1.60 -9.05
CA ALA A 261 3.76 -0.76 -9.78
C ALA A 261 3.16 -1.47 -11.00
N MET A 262 1.94 -1.09 -11.35
CA MET A 262 1.27 -1.54 -12.57
C MET A 262 1.70 -0.76 -13.83
N CYS A 263 2.32 0.40 -13.67
CA CYS A 263 2.81 1.21 -14.79
C CYS A 263 4.26 0.86 -15.17
N ASP A 264 5.23 1.06 -14.27
CA ASP A 264 6.64 0.75 -14.48
C ASP A 264 7.36 0.53 -13.15
N ASN A 265 8.33 -0.37 -13.12
CA ASN A 265 9.12 -0.70 -11.95
C ASN A 265 10.58 -0.23 -12.09
N PHE A 266 11.04 0.62 -11.15
CA PHE A 266 12.40 1.20 -11.20
C PHE A 266 13.51 0.17 -11.02
N ASP A 267 13.20 -0.98 -10.45
CA ASP A 267 14.11 -2.13 -10.32
C ASP A 267 13.97 -3.15 -11.45
N LYS A 268 13.26 -2.79 -12.54
CA LYS A 268 13.05 -3.61 -13.74
C LYS A 268 12.31 -4.93 -13.50
N ARG A 269 11.57 -5.03 -12.40
CA ARG A 269 10.68 -6.17 -12.15
C ARG A 269 9.53 -6.20 -13.16
N PRO A 270 8.96 -7.37 -13.42
CA PRO A 270 7.75 -7.47 -14.23
C PRO A 270 6.62 -6.62 -13.66
N ILE A 271 5.71 -6.22 -14.54
CA ILE A 271 4.49 -5.50 -14.18
C ILE A 271 3.43 -6.50 -13.73
N GLY A 272 2.71 -6.17 -12.66
CA GLY A 272 1.69 -7.03 -12.08
C GLY A 272 1.21 -6.49 -10.73
N PHE A 273 0.44 -7.30 -10.03
CA PHE A 273 -0.06 -7.00 -8.70
C PHE A 273 0.27 -8.12 -7.72
N ARG A 274 0.02 -7.91 -6.43
CA ARG A 274 0.24 -8.92 -5.40
C ARG A 274 -1.09 -9.48 -4.88
N LEU A 275 -1.16 -10.81 -4.74
CA LEU A 275 -2.19 -11.45 -3.95
C LEU A 275 -1.62 -11.70 -2.55
N PHE A 276 -2.12 -10.92 -1.60
CA PHE A 276 -1.82 -11.07 -0.18
C PHE A 276 -2.84 -12.03 0.44
N GLU A 277 -2.37 -13.05 1.13
CA GLU A 277 -3.19 -14.01 1.85
C GLU A 277 -2.66 -14.12 3.27
N VAL A 278 -3.54 -13.98 4.26
CA VAL A 278 -3.16 -14.07 5.68
C VAL A 278 -4.15 -14.95 6.44
N ASN A 279 -3.59 -15.80 7.29
CA ASN A 279 -4.34 -16.72 8.16
C ASN A 279 -4.56 -16.12 9.56
N ASP A 280 -5.43 -16.75 10.35
CA ASP A 280 -5.73 -16.33 11.72
C ASP A 280 -4.53 -16.41 12.67
N ASP A 281 -3.53 -17.22 12.37
CA ASP A 281 -2.26 -17.35 13.10
C ASP A 281 -1.18 -16.34 12.62
N PHE A 282 -1.58 -15.38 11.78
CA PHE A 282 -0.72 -14.35 11.16
C PHE A 282 0.31 -14.88 10.17
N THR A 283 0.32 -16.15 9.84
CA THR A 283 1.09 -16.63 8.68
C THR A 283 0.54 -16.02 7.41
N TYR A 284 1.41 -15.62 6.51
CA TYR A 284 0.98 -14.93 5.27
C TYR A 284 1.79 -15.36 4.07
N SER A 285 1.19 -15.18 2.90
CA SER A 285 1.87 -15.18 1.62
C SER A 285 1.59 -13.88 0.85
N TRP A 286 2.50 -13.50 -0.02
CA TRP A 286 2.38 -12.28 -0.82
C TRP A 286 2.87 -12.54 -2.24
N ASN A 287 2.04 -13.25 -2.99
CA ASN A 287 2.38 -13.82 -4.29
C ASN A 287 2.24 -12.78 -5.40
N PHE A 288 3.25 -12.69 -6.27
CA PHE A 288 3.24 -11.83 -7.44
C PHE A 288 2.43 -12.45 -8.58
N ILE A 289 1.50 -11.69 -9.14
CA ILE A 289 0.66 -12.05 -10.29
C ILE A 289 1.09 -11.16 -11.45
N LYS A 290 1.78 -11.74 -12.42
CA LYS A 290 2.22 -11.02 -13.62
C LYS A 290 1.03 -10.73 -14.55
N ILE A 291 1.04 -9.55 -15.21
CA ILE A 291 0.04 -9.09 -16.20
C ILE A 291 0.64 -8.93 -17.59
#